data_4ce8e756f6947fa07f6abd5677d2e257
#
_entry.id   4ce8e756f6947fa07f6abd5677d2e257
#
_cell.length_a   1.000
_cell.length_b   1.000
_cell.length_c   1.000
_cell.angle_alpha   90.00
_cell.angle_beta   90.00
_cell.angle_gamma   90.00
#
_symmetry.space_group_name_H-M   'P 1'
#
loop_
_entity.id
_entity.type
_entity.pdbx_description
1 polymer ?
#
loop_
_entity_poly.entity_id
_entity_poly.type
_entity_poly.pdbx_seq_one_letter_code
_entity_poly.pdbx_strand_id
1 'polypeptide(L)'
;IGIYKDWGYKMVKHDYTSYDIFGRWGFQMEDELTVPGWSFNDKTRTTAEIILNLYRAIREAAGDMYLIGCNTMSHLSAGIFELNRTGDDTSGNEWARTRKMGVNTLGFRMVQHNHFYAADGDCVGLTTKVPWEKNKQWMQLLAESSAPLFISAQPDALGGEQKRFIKQSFTSASNPQPVGEPLDWLTNQWPEKWKLDGQVKTFDWT
;
A
#
# COMPACT_ATOMS: atom_id res chain seq x y z
N ILE A 1 3.50 11.05 -17.98
CA ILE A 1 2.50 11.47 -16.97
C ILE A 1 1.67 12.64 -17.50
N GLY A 2 2.28 13.69 -18.07
CA GLY A 2 1.54 14.84 -18.62
C GLY A 2 0.40 14.46 -19.55
N ILE A 3 0.60 13.53 -20.47
CA ILE A 3 -0.45 13.04 -21.39
C ILE A 3 -1.67 12.48 -20.63
N TYR A 4 -1.48 11.74 -19.55
CA TYR A 4 -2.60 11.22 -18.75
C TYR A 4 -3.37 12.33 -18.04
N LYS A 5 -2.67 13.39 -17.60
CA LYS A 5 -3.30 14.60 -17.07
C LYS A 5 -4.18 15.27 -18.12
N ASP A 6 -3.68 15.43 -19.35
CA ASP A 6 -4.41 16.02 -20.45
C ASP A 6 -5.66 15.18 -20.83
N TRP A 7 -5.60 13.87 -20.65
CA TRP A 7 -6.76 12.98 -20.80
C TRP A 7 -7.76 13.05 -19.64
N GLY A 8 -7.48 13.84 -18.60
CA GLY A 8 -8.39 14.07 -17.48
C GLY A 8 -8.26 13.06 -16.32
N TYR A 9 -7.26 12.19 -16.33
CA TYR A 9 -6.99 11.34 -15.18
C TYR A 9 -6.61 12.16 -13.95
N LYS A 10 -7.13 11.77 -12.78
CA LYS A 10 -6.91 12.45 -11.49
C LYS A 10 -5.94 11.72 -10.59
N MET A 11 -5.60 10.49 -10.93
CA MET A 11 -4.71 9.64 -10.16
C MET A 11 -3.83 8.81 -11.09
N VAL A 12 -2.59 8.61 -10.69
CA VAL A 12 -1.64 7.73 -11.37
C VAL A 12 -0.93 6.85 -10.32
N LYS A 13 -0.95 5.55 -10.53
CA LYS A 13 -0.07 4.61 -9.83
C LYS A 13 1.12 4.35 -10.74
N HIS A 14 2.32 4.68 -10.25
CA HIS A 14 3.55 4.31 -10.95
C HIS A 14 4.20 3.13 -10.24
N ASP A 15 4.68 2.17 -11.02
CA ASP A 15 5.25 0.93 -10.52
C ASP A 15 6.65 0.73 -11.08
N TYR A 16 7.48 -0.03 -10.36
CA TYR A 16 8.85 -0.44 -10.75
C TYR A 16 9.86 0.68 -10.96
N THR A 17 9.48 1.93 -10.91
CA THR A 17 10.34 3.09 -11.25
C THR A 17 11.63 3.17 -10.43
N SER A 18 11.70 2.54 -9.26
CA SER A 18 12.92 2.52 -8.45
C SER A 18 13.71 1.23 -8.60
N TYR A 19 13.05 0.09 -8.65
CA TYR A 19 13.73 -1.20 -8.71
C TYR A 19 14.37 -1.48 -10.06
N ASP A 20 13.72 -1.08 -11.15
CA ASP A 20 14.27 -1.24 -12.49
C ASP A 20 15.62 -0.53 -12.67
N ILE A 21 15.79 0.63 -12.04
CA ILE A 21 17.04 1.37 -12.14
C ILE A 21 18.20 0.76 -11.34
N PHE A 22 17.93 -0.15 -10.41
CA PHE A 22 18.97 -0.88 -9.67
C PHE A 22 19.34 -2.22 -10.31
N GLY A 23 18.60 -2.67 -11.31
CA GLY A 23 18.78 -3.97 -11.93
C GLY A 23 18.44 -5.16 -11.04
N ARG A 24 17.80 -4.93 -9.89
CA ARG A 24 17.31 -5.96 -8.95
C ARG A 24 15.88 -5.67 -8.53
N TRP A 25 15.07 -6.72 -8.47
CA TRP A 25 13.72 -6.67 -7.95
C TRP A 25 13.69 -6.76 -6.43
N GLY A 26 12.63 -6.27 -5.80
CA GLY A 26 12.52 -6.20 -4.35
C GLY A 26 12.86 -7.49 -3.60
N PHE A 27 12.43 -8.65 -4.11
CA PHE A 27 12.75 -9.97 -3.53
C PHE A 27 14.19 -10.43 -3.81
N GLN A 28 14.91 -9.78 -4.71
CA GLN A 28 16.33 -10.02 -5.02
C GLN A 28 17.25 -9.05 -4.26
N MET A 29 16.67 -8.05 -3.60
CA MET A 29 17.38 -7.11 -2.75
C MET A 29 17.49 -7.71 -1.35
N GLU A 30 18.49 -8.50 -1.11
CA GLU A 30 18.82 -9.00 0.21
C GLU A 30 19.45 -7.87 1.04
N ASP A 31 20.71 -7.92 1.31
CA ASP A 31 21.52 -6.91 1.99
C ASP A 31 22.12 -5.88 1.02
N GLU A 32 22.13 -6.17 -0.28
CA GLU A 32 22.64 -5.31 -1.33
C GLU A 32 21.53 -4.80 -2.27
N LEU A 33 21.41 -3.48 -2.40
CA LEU A 33 20.41 -2.85 -3.29
C LEU A 33 20.76 -3.00 -4.77
N THR A 34 22.03 -3.22 -5.12
CA THR A 34 22.52 -3.21 -6.49
C THR A 34 23.41 -4.40 -6.77
N VAL A 35 23.59 -4.71 -8.04
CA VAL A 35 24.59 -5.69 -8.47
C VAL A 35 26.00 -5.16 -8.17
N PRO A 36 26.94 -5.99 -7.67
CA PRO A 36 28.33 -5.56 -7.43
C PRO A 36 28.95 -4.84 -8.62
N GLY A 37 29.57 -3.70 -8.37
CA GLY A 37 30.18 -2.85 -9.41
C GLY A 37 29.21 -1.93 -10.16
N TRP A 38 27.91 -2.01 -9.89
CA TRP A 38 26.94 -1.10 -10.47
C TRP A 38 27.00 0.28 -9.80
N SER A 39 26.85 1.33 -10.58
CA SER A 39 26.69 2.70 -10.10
C SER A 39 25.95 3.56 -11.12
N PHE A 40 25.31 4.61 -10.65
CA PHE A 40 24.78 5.64 -11.56
C PHE A 40 25.94 6.32 -12.32
N ASN A 41 25.63 6.85 -13.50
CA ASN A 41 26.59 7.58 -14.32
C ASN A 41 27.10 8.84 -13.62
N ASP A 42 26.22 9.57 -12.95
CA ASP A 42 26.58 10.72 -12.11
C ASP A 42 27.08 10.24 -10.73
N LYS A 43 28.39 10.22 -10.54
CA LYS A 43 29.05 9.84 -9.29
C LYS A 43 29.21 10.99 -8.30
N THR A 44 28.78 12.20 -8.64
CA THR A 44 28.82 13.37 -7.76
C THR A 44 27.63 13.43 -6.80
N ARG A 45 26.62 12.60 -7.04
CA ARG A 45 25.40 12.50 -6.25
C ARG A 45 25.26 11.13 -5.58
N THR A 46 24.65 11.12 -4.42
CA THR A 46 24.25 9.86 -3.77
C THR A 46 23.08 9.22 -4.49
N THR A 47 22.93 7.91 -4.34
CA THR A 47 21.77 7.16 -4.85
C THR A 47 20.45 7.75 -4.35
N ALA A 48 20.40 8.17 -3.08
CA ALA A 48 19.21 8.79 -2.51
C ALA A 48 18.83 10.11 -3.20
N GLU A 49 19.80 10.97 -3.50
CA GLU A 49 19.59 12.23 -4.24
C GLU A 49 19.05 11.97 -5.65
N ILE A 50 19.57 10.96 -6.33
CA ILE A 50 19.14 10.63 -7.68
C ILE A 50 17.68 10.15 -7.67
N ILE A 51 17.32 9.25 -6.75
CA ILE A 51 15.95 8.76 -6.61
C ILE A 51 15.00 9.88 -6.18
N LEU A 52 15.39 10.69 -5.23
CA LEU A 52 14.59 11.83 -4.79
C LEU A 52 14.32 12.81 -5.95
N ASN A 53 15.32 13.06 -6.79
CA ASN A 53 15.14 13.90 -7.97
C ASN A 53 14.19 13.26 -9.00
N LEU A 54 14.24 11.94 -9.17
CA LEU A 54 13.28 11.21 -10.01
C LEU A 54 11.84 11.40 -9.47
N TYR A 55 11.63 11.23 -8.16
CA TYR A 55 10.30 11.41 -7.56
C TYR A 55 9.79 12.84 -7.69
N ARG A 56 10.67 13.83 -7.52
CA ARG A 56 10.32 15.24 -7.75
C ARG A 56 9.94 15.51 -9.21
N ALA A 57 10.66 14.96 -10.17
CA ALA A 57 10.31 15.07 -11.57
C ALA A 57 8.97 14.40 -11.91
N ILE A 58 8.67 13.25 -11.28
CA ILE A 58 7.35 12.60 -11.39
C ILE A 58 6.25 13.51 -10.83
N ARG A 59 6.46 14.11 -9.66
CA ARG A 59 5.51 15.05 -9.04
C ARG A 59 5.29 16.28 -9.91
N GLU A 60 6.35 16.87 -10.43
CA GLU A 60 6.26 18.04 -11.31
C GLU A 60 5.43 17.73 -12.55
N ALA A 61 5.69 16.60 -13.20
CA ALA A 61 4.93 16.17 -14.38
C ALA A 61 3.46 15.83 -14.05
N ALA A 62 3.17 15.35 -12.86
CA ALA A 62 1.82 15.02 -12.42
C ALA A 62 1.00 16.26 -12.00
N GLY A 63 1.65 17.33 -11.54
CA GLY A 63 1.00 18.53 -11.06
C GLY A 63 0.06 18.24 -9.89
N ASP A 64 -1.24 18.39 -10.08
CA ASP A 64 -2.30 18.19 -9.08
C ASP A 64 -2.90 16.76 -9.04
N MET A 65 -2.39 15.83 -9.85
CA MET A 65 -2.83 14.43 -9.81
C MET A 65 -2.38 13.76 -8.53
N TYR A 66 -3.21 12.89 -7.97
CA TYR A 66 -2.81 11.99 -6.90
C TYR A 66 -1.79 10.97 -7.39
N LEU A 67 -0.70 10.81 -6.67
CA LEU A 67 0.34 9.84 -6.96
C LEU A 67 0.31 8.69 -5.96
N ILE A 68 0.27 7.47 -6.50
CA ILE A 68 0.48 6.24 -5.72
C ILE A 68 1.85 5.68 -6.10
N GLY A 69 2.76 5.63 -5.15
CA GLY A 69 4.04 4.95 -5.30
C GLY A 69 3.88 3.44 -5.07
N CYS A 70 4.37 2.64 -6.00
CA CYS A 70 4.47 1.19 -5.90
C CYS A 70 5.89 0.75 -6.24
N ASN A 71 6.47 -0.19 -5.49
CA ASN A 71 7.86 -0.58 -5.62
C ASN A 71 8.83 0.62 -5.56
N THR A 72 8.61 1.49 -4.58
CA THR A 72 9.38 2.72 -4.36
C THR A 72 10.27 2.61 -3.14
N MET A 73 11.30 3.45 -3.09
CA MET A 73 12.03 3.74 -1.85
C MET A 73 11.14 4.62 -0.97
N SER A 74 10.27 3.98 -0.18
CA SER A 74 9.12 4.63 0.45
C SER A 74 9.46 5.86 1.30
N HIS A 75 10.57 5.85 2.05
CA HIS A 75 10.98 7.00 2.85
C HIS A 75 11.42 8.20 2.00
N LEU A 76 11.85 8.00 0.76
CA LEU A 76 12.20 9.08 -0.16
C LEU A 76 10.97 9.67 -0.86
N SER A 77 9.81 9.01 -0.78
CA SER A 77 8.55 9.53 -1.32
C SER A 77 7.78 10.41 -0.31
N ALA A 78 8.28 10.52 0.93
CA ALA A 78 7.63 11.29 1.97
C ALA A 78 7.39 12.75 1.55
N GLY A 79 6.13 13.20 1.65
CA GLY A 79 5.71 14.54 1.23
C GLY A 79 5.70 14.80 -0.28
N ILE A 80 5.97 13.76 -1.10
CA ILE A 80 5.96 13.86 -2.58
C ILE A 80 4.77 13.10 -3.17
N PHE A 81 4.49 11.92 -2.66
CA PHE A 81 3.36 11.10 -3.09
C PHE A 81 2.25 11.13 -2.03
N GLU A 82 1.01 11.17 -2.46
CA GLU A 82 -0.14 11.13 -1.56
C GLU A 82 -0.30 9.75 -0.92
N LEU A 83 -0.05 8.68 -1.70
CA LEU A 83 -0.17 7.30 -1.25
C LEU A 83 1.11 6.54 -1.57
N ASN A 84 1.46 5.57 -0.72
CA ASN A 84 2.56 4.66 -1.00
C ASN A 84 2.25 3.25 -0.52
N ARG A 85 2.48 2.28 -1.38
CA ARG A 85 2.32 0.86 -1.10
C ARG A 85 3.29 0.43 -0.01
N THR A 86 2.79 -0.32 0.98
CA THR A 86 3.60 -0.78 2.12
C THR A 86 4.19 -2.16 1.94
N GLY A 87 3.54 -3.02 1.18
CA GLY A 87 3.96 -4.39 0.89
C GLY A 87 3.87 -4.75 -0.59
N ASP A 88 4.01 -6.03 -0.88
CA ASP A 88 3.81 -6.59 -2.21
C ASP A 88 2.32 -6.95 -2.43
N ASP A 89 1.97 -7.44 -3.63
CA ASP A 89 0.59 -7.70 -4.04
C ASP A 89 -0.16 -8.66 -3.12
N THR A 90 -1.37 -8.27 -2.75
CA THR A 90 -2.29 -9.07 -1.93
C THR A 90 -3.35 -9.81 -2.75
N SER A 91 -3.23 -9.90 -4.02
CA SER A 91 -4.06 -10.41 -5.13
C SER A 91 -5.24 -11.37 -4.84
N GLY A 92 -5.45 -11.81 -3.58
CA GLY A 92 -6.55 -12.71 -3.20
C GLY A 92 -6.37 -14.16 -3.63
N ASN A 93 -5.18 -14.57 -4.07
CA ASN A 93 -4.90 -15.94 -4.45
C ASN A 93 -4.51 -16.84 -3.27
N GLU A 94 -3.83 -16.26 -2.28
CA GLU A 94 -3.31 -16.94 -1.10
C GLU A 94 -3.50 -16.06 0.13
N TRP A 95 -4.14 -16.57 1.16
CA TRP A 95 -4.32 -15.83 2.41
C TRP A 95 -3.01 -15.51 3.11
N ALA A 96 -2.07 -16.46 3.14
CA ALA A 96 -0.75 -16.27 3.74
C ALA A 96 -0.02 -15.06 3.13
N ARG A 97 -0.19 -14.82 1.83
CA ARG A 97 0.38 -13.67 1.13
C ARG A 97 -0.30 -12.37 1.57
N THR A 98 -1.64 -12.32 1.65
CA THR A 98 -2.37 -11.15 2.16
C THR A 98 -1.95 -10.83 3.59
N ARG A 99 -1.83 -11.84 4.44
CA ARG A 99 -1.37 -11.68 5.82
C ARG A 99 0.04 -11.11 5.89
N LYS A 100 0.97 -11.63 5.09
CA LYS A 100 2.37 -11.19 5.08
C LYS A 100 2.53 -9.80 4.43
N MET A 101 1.92 -9.56 3.28
CA MET A 101 2.14 -8.38 2.46
C MET A 101 1.15 -7.25 2.72
N GLY A 102 -0.02 -7.56 3.26
CA GLY A 102 -1.04 -6.60 3.66
C GLY A 102 -0.97 -6.33 5.17
N VAL A 103 -1.44 -7.27 5.98
CA VAL A 103 -1.62 -7.08 7.43
C VAL A 103 -0.31 -6.71 8.14
N ASN A 104 0.76 -7.50 7.93
CA ASN A 104 2.05 -7.25 8.55
C ASN A 104 2.60 -5.88 8.15
N THR A 105 2.71 -5.63 6.85
CA THR A 105 3.37 -4.40 6.37
C THR A 105 2.56 -3.16 6.73
N LEU A 106 1.24 -3.22 6.67
CA LEU A 106 0.38 -2.12 7.11
C LEU A 106 0.60 -1.85 8.61
N GLY A 107 0.53 -2.88 9.46
CA GLY A 107 0.72 -2.73 10.91
C GLY A 107 2.04 -2.03 11.25
N PHE A 108 3.14 -2.44 10.63
CA PHE A 108 4.45 -1.84 10.86
C PHE A 108 4.65 -0.46 10.23
N ARG A 109 3.81 -0.09 9.24
CA ARG A 109 3.90 1.20 8.54
C ARG A 109 2.87 2.24 9.00
N MET A 110 1.94 1.88 9.89
CA MET A 110 0.95 2.85 10.41
C MET A 110 1.58 4.07 11.09
N VAL A 111 2.80 3.95 11.62
CA VAL A 111 3.56 5.09 12.15
C VAL A 111 3.95 6.13 11.09
N GLN A 112 3.93 5.75 9.81
CA GLN A 112 4.20 6.63 8.67
C GLN A 112 2.91 7.18 8.03
N HIS A 113 1.77 6.55 8.35
CA HIS A 113 0.49 6.90 7.76
C HIS A 113 0.09 8.33 8.10
N ASN A 114 -0.29 9.11 7.08
CA ASN A 114 -0.61 10.54 7.15
C ASN A 114 0.54 11.46 7.64
N HIS A 115 1.73 10.91 7.91
CA HIS A 115 2.94 11.71 8.19
C HIS A 115 3.85 11.79 6.97
N PHE A 116 4.06 10.68 6.28
CA PHE A 116 4.85 10.63 5.06
C PHE A 116 3.93 10.60 3.83
N TYR A 117 2.91 9.77 3.87
CA TYR A 117 1.93 9.47 2.83
C TYR A 117 0.77 8.70 3.45
N ALA A 118 -0.32 8.47 2.73
CA ALA A 118 -1.29 7.47 3.10
C ALA A 118 -0.72 6.07 2.83
N ALA A 119 -0.56 5.26 3.90
CA ALA A 119 -0.01 3.91 3.81
C ALA A 119 -1.02 2.98 3.12
N ASP A 120 -0.66 2.50 1.92
CA ASP A 120 -1.51 1.63 1.11
C ASP A 120 -1.16 0.16 1.37
N GLY A 121 -2.06 -0.56 2.01
CA GLY A 121 -1.94 -2.00 2.28
C GLY A 121 -2.25 -2.89 1.09
N ASP A 122 -2.40 -2.33 -0.10
CA ASP A 122 -2.92 -2.97 -1.31
C ASP A 122 -4.42 -3.28 -1.26
N CYS A 123 -4.89 -4.08 -2.18
CA CYS A 123 -6.31 -4.34 -2.35
C CYS A 123 -6.82 -5.50 -1.48
N VAL A 124 -8.13 -5.49 -1.22
CA VAL A 124 -8.85 -6.68 -0.81
C VAL A 124 -9.15 -7.50 -2.05
N GLY A 125 -8.43 -8.61 -2.23
CA GLY A 125 -8.59 -9.51 -3.36
C GLY A 125 -9.74 -10.51 -3.12
N LEU A 126 -10.93 -10.22 -3.61
CA LEU A 126 -12.08 -11.11 -3.50
C LEU A 126 -12.06 -12.14 -4.63
N THR A 127 -11.70 -13.35 -4.29
CA THR A 127 -11.65 -14.50 -5.18
C THR A 127 -12.31 -15.71 -4.52
N THR A 128 -12.51 -16.78 -5.28
CA THR A 128 -12.98 -18.07 -4.72
C THR A 128 -11.89 -18.84 -3.96
N LYS A 129 -10.63 -18.36 -3.99
CA LYS A 129 -9.47 -19.04 -3.37
C LYS A 129 -9.25 -18.66 -1.91
N VAL A 130 -9.60 -17.43 -1.52
CA VAL A 130 -9.50 -16.95 -0.15
C VAL A 130 -10.89 -16.93 0.48
N PRO A 131 -11.08 -17.56 1.65
CA PRO A 131 -12.37 -17.55 2.34
C PRO A 131 -12.88 -16.15 2.61
N TRP A 132 -14.19 -15.94 2.41
CA TRP A 132 -14.83 -14.66 2.60
C TRP A 132 -14.60 -14.05 3.98
N GLU A 133 -14.67 -14.85 5.04
CA GLU A 133 -14.51 -14.36 6.42
C GLU A 133 -13.13 -13.74 6.67
N LYS A 134 -12.09 -14.20 5.98
CA LYS A 134 -10.75 -13.63 6.04
C LYS A 134 -10.67 -12.30 5.29
N ASN A 135 -11.19 -12.26 4.06
CA ASN A 135 -11.27 -11.03 3.28
C ASN A 135 -12.15 -9.97 3.94
N LYS A 136 -13.23 -10.39 4.61
CA LYS A 136 -14.11 -9.50 5.36
C LYS A 136 -13.39 -8.78 6.49
N GLN A 137 -12.57 -9.48 7.27
CA GLN A 137 -11.76 -8.88 8.33
C GLN A 137 -10.71 -7.91 7.77
N TRP A 138 -10.02 -8.30 6.69
CA TRP A 138 -9.05 -7.44 6.03
C TRP A 138 -9.69 -6.16 5.47
N MET A 139 -10.85 -6.29 4.83
CA MET A 139 -11.64 -5.16 4.34
C MET A 139 -12.10 -4.25 5.48
N GLN A 140 -12.54 -4.82 6.59
CA GLN A 140 -12.95 -4.06 7.77
C GLN A 140 -11.78 -3.26 8.34
N LEU A 141 -10.60 -3.88 8.50
CA LEU A 141 -9.42 -3.19 8.99
C LEU A 141 -9.06 -1.99 8.10
N LEU A 142 -8.99 -2.17 6.78
CA LEU A 142 -8.72 -1.06 5.86
C LEU A 142 -9.80 0.03 5.94
N ALA A 143 -11.06 -0.36 5.97
CA ALA A 143 -12.18 0.57 5.98
C ALA A 143 -12.26 1.43 7.26
N GLU A 144 -11.72 0.95 8.38
CA GLU A 144 -11.84 1.59 9.69
C GLU A 144 -10.52 2.16 10.23
N SER A 145 -9.40 1.94 9.53
CA SER A 145 -8.07 2.38 9.99
C SER A 145 -7.61 3.70 9.36
N SER A 146 -8.45 4.37 8.56
CA SER A 146 -8.06 5.51 7.73
C SER A 146 -7.11 5.16 6.56
N ALA A 147 -6.71 3.88 6.42
CA ALA A 147 -5.90 3.44 5.29
C ALA A 147 -6.71 3.49 3.97
N PRO A 148 -6.08 3.68 2.82
CA PRO A 148 -6.74 3.57 1.53
C PRO A 148 -7.42 2.21 1.35
N LEU A 149 -8.66 2.21 0.88
CA LEU A 149 -9.43 0.99 0.60
C LEU A 149 -9.53 0.76 -0.91
N PHE A 150 -8.81 -0.24 -1.40
CA PHE A 150 -8.92 -0.74 -2.76
C PHE A 150 -9.51 -2.15 -2.76
N ILE A 151 -10.37 -2.44 -3.72
CA ILE A 151 -11.01 -3.76 -3.85
C ILE A 151 -10.83 -4.26 -5.27
N SER A 152 -10.31 -5.48 -5.39
CA SER A 152 -10.27 -6.25 -6.64
C SER A 152 -11.15 -7.48 -6.47
N ALA A 153 -12.13 -7.67 -7.33
CA ALA A 153 -13.11 -8.74 -7.13
C ALA A 153 -13.38 -9.52 -8.42
N GLN A 154 -13.34 -10.83 -8.32
CA GLN A 154 -13.85 -11.73 -9.36
C GLN A 154 -15.38 -11.77 -9.30
N PRO A 155 -16.07 -11.78 -10.44
CA PRO A 155 -17.54 -11.77 -10.47
C PRO A 155 -18.19 -12.94 -9.72
N ASP A 156 -17.59 -14.11 -9.78
CA ASP A 156 -18.03 -15.34 -9.14
C ASP A 156 -17.81 -15.40 -7.61
N ALA A 157 -16.97 -14.48 -7.08
CA ALA A 157 -16.77 -14.27 -5.65
C ALA A 157 -17.77 -13.27 -5.02
N LEU A 158 -18.66 -12.68 -5.80
CA LEU A 158 -19.56 -11.61 -5.38
C LEU A 158 -21.02 -12.04 -5.24
N GLY A 159 -21.39 -12.51 -4.06
CA GLY A 159 -22.78 -12.70 -3.66
C GLY A 159 -23.43 -11.43 -3.08
N GLY A 160 -24.67 -11.58 -2.62
CA GLY A 160 -25.43 -10.47 -2.02
C GLY A 160 -24.81 -9.93 -0.72
N GLU A 161 -24.22 -10.80 0.10
CA GLU A 161 -23.53 -10.40 1.33
C GLU A 161 -22.29 -9.57 1.01
N GLN A 162 -21.42 -10.06 0.12
CA GLN A 162 -20.19 -9.39 -0.28
C GLN A 162 -20.48 -7.98 -0.82
N LYS A 163 -21.45 -7.84 -1.71
CA LYS A 163 -21.86 -6.56 -2.28
C LYS A 163 -22.34 -5.57 -1.22
N ARG A 164 -23.13 -6.02 -0.24
CA ARG A 164 -23.58 -5.17 0.88
C ARG A 164 -22.41 -4.72 1.74
N PHE A 165 -21.52 -5.65 2.10
CA PHE A 165 -20.37 -5.35 2.94
C PHE A 165 -19.38 -4.41 2.25
N ILE A 166 -19.11 -4.59 0.96
CA ILE A 166 -18.32 -3.66 0.14
C ILE A 166 -18.89 -2.24 0.21
N LYS A 167 -20.21 -2.10 0.01
CA LYS A 167 -20.86 -0.80 0.08
C LYS A 167 -20.72 -0.16 1.47
N GLN A 168 -20.91 -0.92 2.54
CA GLN A 168 -20.73 -0.46 3.91
C GLN A 168 -19.28 -0.04 4.17
N SER A 169 -18.31 -0.83 3.72
CA SER A 169 -16.88 -0.54 3.88
C SER A 169 -16.46 0.74 3.16
N PHE A 170 -16.94 0.97 1.93
CA PHE A 170 -16.70 2.23 1.24
C PHE A 170 -17.39 3.41 1.93
N THR A 171 -18.60 3.22 2.46
CA THR A 171 -19.27 4.26 3.25
C THR A 171 -18.47 4.60 4.51
N SER A 172 -17.93 3.61 5.21
CA SER A 172 -17.06 3.82 6.37
C SER A 172 -15.77 4.55 5.97
N ALA A 173 -15.05 4.03 4.97
CA ALA A 173 -13.79 4.57 4.51
C ALA A 173 -13.89 6.00 3.94
N SER A 174 -15.06 6.42 3.44
CA SER A 174 -15.29 7.78 2.92
C SER A 174 -15.52 8.84 3.99
N ASN A 175 -15.73 8.43 5.23
CA ASN A 175 -15.88 9.36 6.35
C ASN A 175 -14.51 9.65 6.99
N PRO A 176 -14.25 10.86 7.47
CA PRO A 176 -13.06 11.15 8.26
C PRO A 176 -12.99 10.21 9.48
N GLN A 177 -11.85 9.58 9.66
CA GLN A 177 -11.61 8.63 10.75
C GLN A 177 -10.26 8.91 11.41
N PRO A 178 -10.13 8.63 12.71
CA PRO A 178 -8.82 8.57 13.36
C PRO A 178 -7.93 7.50 12.70
N VAL A 179 -6.64 7.73 12.72
CA VAL A 179 -5.66 6.73 12.26
C VAL A 179 -5.76 5.49 13.16
N GLY A 180 -5.90 4.33 12.56
CA GLY A 180 -5.90 3.05 13.26
C GLY A 180 -4.54 2.77 13.92
N GLU A 181 -4.56 2.26 15.14
CA GLU A 181 -3.35 1.99 15.93
C GLU A 181 -3.23 0.47 16.18
N PRO A 182 -2.21 -0.20 15.62
CA PRO A 182 -1.92 -1.60 15.96
C PRO A 182 -1.33 -1.67 17.37
N LEU A 183 -1.97 -2.41 18.28
CA LEU A 183 -1.60 -2.40 19.70
C LEU A 183 -0.55 -3.46 20.09
N ASP A 184 -0.47 -4.55 19.34
CA ASP A 184 0.40 -5.68 19.62
C ASP A 184 1.52 -5.90 18.58
N TRP A 185 1.75 -4.92 17.71
CA TRP A 185 2.71 -5.03 16.59
C TRP A 185 4.17 -5.27 16.99
N LEU A 186 4.56 -4.92 18.21
CA LEU A 186 5.91 -5.17 18.72
C LEU A 186 6.13 -6.65 19.14
N THR A 187 5.05 -7.39 19.36
CA THR A 187 5.10 -8.79 19.83
C THR A 187 4.42 -9.76 18.87
N ASN A 188 3.65 -9.26 17.90
CA ASN A 188 2.95 -10.07 16.93
C ASN A 188 3.23 -9.54 15.51
N GLN A 189 3.83 -10.39 14.67
CA GLN A 189 4.11 -10.02 13.26
C GLN A 189 2.86 -9.77 12.43
N TRP A 190 1.70 -10.24 12.87
CA TRP A 190 0.39 -9.96 12.27
C TRP A 190 -0.52 -9.37 13.35
N PRO A 191 -0.46 -8.04 13.57
CA PRO A 191 -1.17 -7.41 14.67
C PRO A 191 -2.66 -7.75 14.66
N GLU A 192 -3.13 -8.40 15.72
CA GLU A 192 -4.52 -8.82 15.89
C GLU A 192 -5.35 -7.76 16.61
N LYS A 193 -4.71 -7.00 17.49
CA LYS A 193 -5.39 -5.98 18.30
C LYS A 193 -5.17 -4.61 17.70
N TRP A 194 -6.26 -3.96 17.37
CA TRP A 194 -6.25 -2.62 16.77
C TRP A 194 -7.19 -1.69 17.53
N LYS A 195 -6.75 -0.46 17.75
CA LYS A 195 -7.62 0.62 18.19
C LYS A 195 -8.16 1.36 16.97
N LEU A 196 -9.44 1.22 16.72
CA LEU A 196 -10.15 1.79 15.57
C LEU A 196 -11.30 2.66 16.11
N ASP A 197 -11.33 3.94 15.76
CA ASP A 197 -12.29 4.93 16.27
C ASP A 197 -12.45 4.86 17.81
N GLY A 198 -11.33 4.80 18.51
CA GLY A 198 -11.28 4.74 19.97
C GLY A 198 -11.65 3.39 20.61
N GLN A 199 -12.10 2.41 19.83
CA GLN A 199 -12.47 1.08 20.30
C GLN A 199 -11.39 0.05 19.97
N VAL A 200 -11.13 -0.89 20.87
CA VAL A 200 -10.23 -2.01 20.62
C VAL A 200 -11.00 -3.11 19.91
N LYS A 201 -10.55 -3.47 18.71
CA LYS A 201 -11.05 -4.61 17.94
C LYS A 201 -9.98 -5.67 17.84
N THR A 202 -10.39 -6.93 17.79
CA THR A 202 -9.50 -8.08 17.61
C THR A 202 -9.86 -8.79 16.32
N PHE A 203 -8.84 -9.08 15.52
CA PHE A 203 -8.94 -9.80 14.25
C PHE A 203 -8.26 -11.16 14.39
N ASP A 204 -8.79 -12.14 13.69
CA ASP A 204 -8.20 -13.49 13.58
C ASP A 204 -7.57 -13.63 12.18
N TRP A 205 -6.25 -13.62 12.14
CA TRP A 205 -5.50 -13.75 10.89
C TRP A 205 -5.05 -15.19 10.58
N THR A 206 -5.46 -16.19 11.36
CA THR A 206 -5.06 -17.59 11.16
C THR A 206 -5.65 -18.27 9.91
#